data_e3552a7669ebc0806fc628093dee29b9
#
_entry.id   e3552a7669ebc0806fc628093dee29b9
#
_cell.length_a   1.000
_cell.length_b   1.000
_cell.length_c   1.000
_cell.angle_alpha   90.00
_cell.angle_beta   90.00
_cell.angle_gamma   90.00
#
_symmetry.space_group_name_H-M   'P 1'
#
loop_
_entity.id
_entity.type
_entity.pdbx_description
1 polymer ?
#
loop_
_entity_poly.entity_id
_entity_poly.type
_entity_poly.pdbx_seq_one_letter_code
_entity_poly.pdbx_strand_id
1 'polypeptide(L)'
;MTITAATILIGLFASVAFADHAYIDYDADGNMVLSGPFDAIIPKPEGARTGGPEHSTLSFMGEDLKVSMAGYFADDQLVIVQVETTNASTGTLTNKNLPIYELAGREFRARTVCIDISQEELDADDDALFEFVEKQDVQIVPGVQAVQLFVTTDDGTGEGVILYVRNVPGGCGELTPEFEAEFHATFERFIESIRSAN
;
A
#
# COMPACT_ATOMS: atom_id res chain seq x y z
N MET A 1 -30.63 -5.41 -2.04
CA MET A 1 -29.65 -6.42 -1.64
C MET A 1 -28.37 -5.62 -1.42
N THR A 2 -28.15 -5.19 -0.20
CA THR A 2 -27.09 -4.23 0.17
C THR A 2 -25.79 -5.01 0.28
N ILE A 3 -24.89 -4.77 -0.65
CA ILE A 3 -23.52 -5.30 -0.57
C ILE A 3 -22.80 -4.40 0.42
N THR A 4 -22.58 -4.93 1.59
CA THR A 4 -21.78 -4.31 2.64
C THR A 4 -20.38 -4.06 2.09
N ALA A 5 -19.94 -2.83 2.13
CA ALA A 5 -18.58 -2.42 1.82
C ALA A 5 -17.60 -3.38 2.50
N ALA A 6 -16.67 -3.91 1.72
CA ALA A 6 -15.58 -4.71 2.26
C ALA A 6 -14.71 -3.75 3.07
N THR A 7 -14.90 -3.79 4.37
CA THR A 7 -14.08 -3.08 5.33
C THR A 7 -12.61 -3.38 5.04
N ILE A 8 -11.88 -2.39 4.56
CA ILE A 8 -10.43 -2.40 4.61
C ILE A 8 -10.14 -2.25 6.11
N LEU A 9 -9.94 -3.38 6.78
CA LEU A 9 -9.61 -3.40 8.19
C LEU A 9 -8.13 -3.04 8.33
N ILE A 10 -7.85 -1.75 8.22
CA ILE A 10 -6.64 -1.16 8.78
C ILE A 10 -7.19 -0.05 9.69
N GLY A 11 -7.82 -0.45 10.78
CA GLY A 11 -8.16 0.49 11.83
C GLY A 11 -7.13 0.36 12.89
N LEU A 12 -6.43 1.43 13.27
CA LEU A 12 -6.31 1.66 14.72
C LEU A 12 -5.48 2.87 15.10
N PHE A 13 -6.02 3.53 16.08
CA PHE A 13 -5.48 4.68 16.80
C PHE A 13 -4.41 4.31 17.79
N ALA A 14 -3.29 5.00 17.77
CA ALA A 14 -2.44 5.14 18.94
C ALA A 14 -1.59 6.40 18.86
N SER A 15 -1.29 6.94 20.00
CA SER A 15 -0.32 8.02 20.17
C SER A 15 1.00 7.67 19.50
N VAL A 16 1.41 8.47 18.54
CA VAL A 16 2.64 8.30 17.78
C VAL A 16 3.84 8.42 18.72
N ALA A 17 4.49 7.31 19.01
CA ALA A 17 5.84 7.30 19.56
C ALA A 17 6.81 7.20 18.38
N PHE A 18 7.84 8.05 18.32
CA PHE A 18 8.89 7.94 17.30
C PHE A 18 9.58 6.58 17.46
N ALA A 19 9.63 5.82 16.39
CA ALA A 19 10.08 4.45 16.40
C ALA A 19 11.59 4.35 16.09
N ASP A 20 12.30 3.50 16.83
CA ASP A 20 13.71 3.16 16.61
C ASP A 20 13.91 2.18 15.42
N HIS A 21 12.97 2.13 14.46
CA HIS A 21 13.02 1.21 13.33
C HIS A 21 12.56 1.91 12.06
N ALA A 22 13.28 1.71 10.99
CA ALA A 22 12.96 2.19 9.66
C ALA A 22 13.02 0.99 8.70
N TYR A 23 11.86 0.57 8.18
CA TYR A 23 11.78 -0.51 7.20
C TYR A 23 11.77 0.00 5.77
N ILE A 24 11.54 1.30 5.59
CA ILE A 24 11.53 1.96 4.29
C ILE A 24 12.38 3.20 4.38
N ASP A 25 13.25 3.40 3.37
CA ASP A 25 14.05 4.62 3.18
C ASP A 25 14.11 4.94 1.69
N TYR A 26 14.68 6.08 1.34
CA TYR A 26 14.94 6.46 -0.05
C TYR A 26 16.45 6.51 -0.30
N ASP A 27 16.90 5.90 -1.39
CA ASP A 27 18.27 6.04 -1.85
C ASP A 27 18.53 7.41 -2.50
N ALA A 28 19.76 7.65 -2.93
CA ALA A 28 20.17 8.92 -3.54
C ALA A 28 19.45 9.23 -4.87
N ASP A 29 18.93 8.21 -5.55
CA ASP A 29 18.17 8.33 -6.78
C ASP A 29 16.67 8.49 -6.53
N GLY A 30 16.25 8.40 -5.24
CA GLY A 30 14.87 8.50 -4.80
C GLY A 30 14.09 7.19 -4.94
N ASN A 31 14.76 6.05 -5.14
CA ASN A 31 14.10 4.74 -5.09
C ASN A 31 13.78 4.36 -3.64
N MET A 32 12.62 3.76 -3.40
CA MET A 32 12.32 3.16 -2.10
C MET A 32 13.16 1.91 -1.90
N VAL A 33 13.87 1.85 -0.78
CA VAL A 33 14.63 0.70 -0.32
C VAL A 33 13.92 0.13 0.90
N LEU A 34 13.41 -1.09 0.74
CA LEU A 34 12.76 -1.83 1.81
C LEU A 34 13.77 -2.76 2.47
N SER A 35 13.67 -2.86 3.79
CA SER A 35 14.51 -3.73 4.62
C SER A 35 13.70 -4.32 5.76
N GLY A 36 14.18 -5.42 6.34
CA GLY A 36 13.54 -6.06 7.49
C GLY A 36 12.74 -7.29 7.10
N PRO A 37 11.40 -7.31 7.14
CA PRO A 37 10.61 -8.50 6.81
C PRO A 37 10.86 -9.03 5.39
N PHE A 38 11.16 -8.15 4.45
CA PHE A 38 11.57 -8.47 3.08
C PHE A 38 12.41 -7.32 2.51
N ASP A 39 13.33 -7.65 1.62
CA ASP A 39 14.24 -6.70 1.00
C ASP A 39 13.83 -6.47 -0.46
N ALA A 40 13.60 -5.21 -0.82
CA ALA A 40 13.29 -4.83 -2.19
C ALA A 40 13.71 -3.40 -2.49
N ILE A 41 13.94 -3.12 -3.78
CA ILE A 41 14.08 -1.77 -4.30
C ILE A 41 12.90 -1.52 -5.24
N ILE A 42 12.11 -0.50 -4.93
CA ILE A 42 11.02 -0.04 -5.76
C ILE A 42 11.49 1.24 -6.46
N PRO A 43 11.73 1.19 -7.78
CA PRO A 43 12.19 2.35 -8.51
C PRO A 43 11.17 3.49 -8.49
N LYS A 44 11.66 4.72 -8.39
CA LYS A 44 10.83 5.91 -8.48
C LYS A 44 10.27 6.05 -9.90
N PRO A 45 8.94 6.11 -10.08
CA PRO A 45 8.36 6.42 -11.38
C PRO A 45 8.78 7.80 -11.86
N GLU A 46 8.95 7.95 -13.17
CA GLU A 46 9.30 9.24 -13.78
C GLU A 46 8.26 10.30 -13.44
N GLY A 47 8.72 11.48 -13.02
CA GLY A 47 7.85 12.60 -12.65
C GLY A 47 7.17 12.48 -11.28
N ALA A 48 7.21 11.33 -10.63
CA ALA A 48 6.58 11.16 -9.33
C ALA A 48 7.31 11.95 -8.21
N ARG A 49 6.53 12.45 -7.26
CA ARG A 49 7.04 12.99 -5.98
C ARG A 49 7.18 11.84 -4.97
N THR A 50 8.06 11.99 -4.01
CA THR A 50 8.18 11.10 -2.84
C THR A 50 7.37 11.65 -1.68
N GLY A 51 6.77 10.77 -0.89
CA GLY A 51 6.13 11.10 0.39
C GLY A 51 6.55 10.11 1.47
N GLY A 52 6.75 10.59 2.68
CA GLY A 52 7.37 9.82 3.75
C GLY A 52 8.89 9.77 3.63
N PRO A 53 9.60 8.76 4.22
CA PRO A 53 9.00 7.70 5.01
C PRO A 53 8.45 8.21 6.36
N GLU A 54 7.31 7.67 6.77
CA GLU A 54 6.76 7.85 8.11
C GLU A 54 6.92 6.56 8.90
N HIS A 55 7.31 6.66 10.18
CA HIS A 55 7.49 5.52 11.07
C HIS A 55 6.67 5.74 12.33
N SER A 56 5.92 4.73 12.72
CA SER A 56 5.05 4.78 13.90
C SER A 56 5.02 3.46 14.64
N THR A 57 4.57 3.53 15.89
CA THR A 57 4.21 2.33 16.65
C THR A 57 2.73 2.44 17.00
N LEU A 58 1.96 1.48 16.55
CA LEU A 58 0.54 1.36 16.83
C LEU A 58 0.33 0.28 17.88
N SER A 59 -0.67 0.43 18.74
CA SER A 59 -1.06 -0.64 19.65
C SER A 59 -2.30 -1.35 19.12
N PHE A 60 -2.15 -2.63 18.81
CA PHE A 60 -3.24 -3.45 18.29
C PHE A 60 -3.43 -4.70 19.13
N MET A 61 -4.63 -4.89 19.69
CA MET A 61 -4.98 -6.05 20.54
C MET A 61 -3.99 -6.30 21.72
N GLY A 62 -3.34 -5.22 22.20
CA GLY A 62 -2.37 -5.29 23.29
C GLY A 62 -0.93 -5.59 22.87
N GLU A 63 -0.67 -5.67 21.57
CA GLU A 63 0.66 -5.82 20.99
C GLU A 63 1.10 -4.53 20.32
N ASP A 64 2.40 -4.26 20.32
CA ASP A 64 2.99 -3.14 19.60
C ASP A 64 3.26 -3.55 18.15
N LEU A 65 2.62 -2.84 17.23
CA LEU A 65 2.80 -2.96 15.79
C LEU A 65 3.68 -1.81 15.31
N LYS A 66 4.85 -2.14 14.80
CA LYS A 66 5.80 -1.17 14.24
C LYS A 66 5.49 -1.02 12.75
N VAL A 67 5.24 0.20 12.32
CA VAL A 67 4.79 0.51 10.95
C VAL A 67 5.75 1.49 10.30
N SER A 68 6.12 1.22 9.06
CA SER A 68 6.77 2.18 8.16
C SER A 68 5.93 2.35 6.92
N MET A 69 5.73 3.59 6.47
CA MET A 69 4.94 3.91 5.29
C MET A 69 5.65 4.94 4.42
N ALA A 70 5.68 4.72 3.12
CA ALA A 70 6.22 5.67 2.15
C ALA A 70 5.48 5.54 0.81
N GLY A 71 5.63 6.53 -0.08
CA GLY A 71 4.92 6.48 -1.35
C GLY A 71 5.53 7.32 -2.46
N TYR A 72 5.09 7.03 -3.67
CA TYR A 72 5.28 7.84 -4.87
C TYR A 72 3.94 8.38 -5.32
N PHE A 73 3.92 9.64 -5.68
CA PHE A 73 2.70 10.39 -6.00
C PHE A 73 2.89 11.12 -7.33
N ALA A 74 2.08 10.77 -8.32
CA ALA A 74 1.93 11.44 -9.59
C ALA A 74 0.46 11.89 -9.74
N ASP A 75 0.15 12.67 -10.77
CA ASP A 75 -1.17 13.30 -10.92
C ASP A 75 -2.33 12.27 -10.95
N ASP A 76 -2.10 11.09 -11.54
CA ASP A 76 -3.13 10.06 -11.71
C ASP A 76 -2.74 8.69 -11.12
N GLN A 77 -1.57 8.60 -10.50
CA GLN A 77 -1.02 7.34 -10.00
C GLN A 77 -0.35 7.51 -8.63
N LEU A 78 -0.63 6.56 -7.75
CA LEU A 78 0.01 6.44 -6.46
C LEU A 78 0.62 5.04 -6.31
N VAL A 79 1.78 5.00 -5.68
CA VAL A 79 2.38 3.76 -5.17
C VAL A 79 2.63 3.98 -3.70
N ILE A 80 1.98 3.22 -2.85
CA ILE A 80 2.17 3.30 -1.39
C ILE A 80 2.69 1.97 -0.91
N VAL A 81 3.70 2.01 -0.06
CA VAL A 81 4.29 0.84 0.57
C VAL A 81 4.16 0.98 2.06
N GLN A 82 3.65 -0.06 2.68
CA GLN A 82 3.55 -0.19 4.13
C GLN A 82 4.26 -1.47 4.55
N VAL A 83 5.09 -1.38 5.56
CA VAL A 83 5.78 -2.52 6.19
C VAL A 83 5.47 -2.51 7.67
N GLU A 84 5.00 -3.63 8.16
CA GLU A 84 4.61 -3.81 9.55
C GLU A 84 5.36 -4.97 10.19
N THR A 85 5.70 -4.82 11.47
CA THR A 85 6.21 -5.93 12.28
C THR A 85 5.61 -5.90 13.67
N THR A 86 5.47 -7.08 14.26
CA THR A 86 4.99 -7.28 15.63
C THR A 86 5.83 -8.34 16.33
N ASN A 87 5.79 -8.34 17.66
CA ASN A 87 6.47 -9.36 18.47
C ASN A 87 5.69 -10.68 18.56
N ALA A 88 4.40 -10.66 18.18
CA ALA A 88 3.55 -11.85 18.18
C ALA A 88 3.13 -12.18 16.74
N SER A 89 3.02 -13.47 16.42
CA SER A 89 2.47 -13.86 15.13
C SER A 89 1.00 -13.43 15.03
N THR A 90 0.69 -12.53 14.10
CA THR A 90 -0.69 -12.09 13.82
C THR A 90 -1.47 -13.09 12.97
N GLY A 91 -0.82 -14.17 12.57
CA GLY A 91 -1.34 -15.15 11.63
C GLY A 91 -1.08 -14.73 10.19
N THR A 92 -0.90 -15.71 9.31
CA THR A 92 -0.78 -15.44 7.87
C THR A 92 -2.15 -15.04 7.33
N LEU A 93 -2.21 -13.92 6.62
CA LEU A 93 -3.40 -13.56 5.84
C LEU A 93 -3.81 -14.73 4.95
N THR A 94 -5.02 -15.24 5.17
CA THR A 94 -5.51 -16.47 4.52
C THR A 94 -6.00 -16.22 3.08
N ASN A 95 -5.31 -15.40 2.32
CA ASN A 95 -5.64 -15.08 0.93
C ASN A 95 -5.17 -16.15 -0.07
N LYS A 96 -5.26 -17.44 0.30
CA LYS A 96 -4.72 -18.58 -0.46
C LYS A 96 -5.22 -18.68 -1.92
N ASN A 97 -6.32 -18.04 -2.24
CA ASN A 97 -6.93 -18.10 -3.58
C ASN A 97 -6.62 -16.90 -4.46
N LEU A 98 -5.84 -15.93 -3.98
CA LEU A 98 -5.46 -14.76 -4.78
C LEU A 98 -4.32 -15.11 -5.75
N PRO A 99 -4.25 -14.44 -6.90
CA PRO A 99 -3.10 -14.51 -7.80
C PRO A 99 -1.77 -14.29 -7.08
N ILE A 100 -0.72 -14.96 -7.54
CA ILE A 100 0.63 -14.84 -7.01
C ILE A 100 1.49 -14.08 -8.01
N TYR A 101 2.26 -13.14 -7.49
CA TYR A 101 3.32 -12.44 -8.21
C TYR A 101 4.65 -12.68 -7.49
N GLU A 102 5.69 -12.98 -8.25
CA GLU A 102 7.06 -13.06 -7.70
C GLU A 102 7.75 -11.71 -7.82
N LEU A 103 8.03 -11.07 -6.70
CA LEU A 103 8.71 -9.77 -6.61
C LEU A 103 9.91 -9.88 -5.68
N ALA A 104 11.09 -9.47 -6.15
CA ALA A 104 12.32 -9.48 -5.36
C ALA A 104 12.62 -10.85 -4.70
N GLY A 105 12.24 -11.96 -5.36
CA GLY A 105 12.44 -13.32 -4.84
C GLY A 105 11.43 -13.76 -3.78
N ARG A 106 10.32 -13.06 -3.63
CA ARG A 106 9.23 -13.39 -2.71
C ARG A 106 7.88 -13.52 -3.44
N GLU A 107 7.01 -14.39 -2.92
CA GLU A 107 5.63 -14.53 -3.39
C GLU A 107 4.73 -13.48 -2.74
N PHE A 108 4.14 -12.61 -3.54
CA PHE A 108 3.10 -11.68 -3.14
C PHE A 108 1.73 -12.19 -3.59
N ARG A 109 0.73 -12.04 -2.76
CA ARG A 109 -0.67 -12.26 -3.12
C ARG A 109 -1.28 -10.95 -3.57
N ALA A 110 -2.02 -10.97 -4.69
CA ALA A 110 -2.58 -9.76 -5.26
C ALA A 110 -4.11 -9.75 -5.26
N ARG A 111 -4.68 -8.60 -4.93
CA ARG A 111 -6.10 -8.32 -5.05
C ARG A 111 -6.31 -7.05 -5.85
N THR A 112 -7.11 -7.12 -6.91
CA THR A 112 -7.54 -5.95 -7.67
C THR A 112 -8.93 -5.53 -7.19
N VAL A 113 -9.10 -4.25 -6.92
CA VAL A 113 -10.38 -3.67 -6.47
C VAL A 113 -10.59 -2.31 -7.13
N CYS A 114 -11.85 -1.95 -7.36
CA CYS A 114 -12.24 -0.57 -7.58
C CYS A 114 -13.04 -0.11 -6.37
N ILE A 115 -12.77 1.09 -5.88
CA ILE A 115 -13.40 1.66 -4.68
C ILE A 115 -13.88 3.06 -5.03
N ASP A 116 -15.20 3.29 -4.88
CA ASP A 116 -15.74 4.64 -4.89
C ASP A 116 -15.44 5.30 -3.55
N ILE A 117 -14.97 6.54 -3.60
CA ILE A 117 -14.55 7.32 -2.42
C ILE A 117 -15.27 8.65 -2.48
N SER A 118 -16.07 8.96 -1.47
CA SER A 118 -16.69 10.28 -1.32
C SER A 118 -15.83 11.21 -0.45
N GLN A 119 -15.98 12.51 -0.63
CA GLN A 119 -15.29 13.47 0.22
C GLN A 119 -15.73 13.35 1.69
N GLU A 120 -17.01 13.03 1.93
CA GLU A 120 -17.54 12.83 3.28
C GLU A 120 -16.88 11.64 3.98
N GLU A 121 -16.60 10.56 3.25
CA GLU A 121 -15.89 9.41 3.78
C GLU A 121 -14.43 9.74 4.09
N LEU A 122 -13.75 10.48 3.22
CA LEU A 122 -12.39 10.94 3.49
C LEU A 122 -12.30 11.83 4.74
N ASP A 123 -13.20 12.80 4.85
CA ASP A 123 -13.23 13.75 5.98
C ASP A 123 -13.60 13.06 7.31
N ALA A 124 -14.27 11.92 7.26
CA ALA A 124 -14.72 11.16 8.43
C ALA A 124 -13.79 10.01 8.82
N ASP A 125 -12.89 9.60 7.93
CA ASP A 125 -11.99 8.49 8.15
C ASP A 125 -10.69 8.98 8.81
N ASP A 126 -10.33 8.35 9.91
CA ASP A 126 -9.11 8.59 10.66
C ASP A 126 -8.10 7.43 10.46
N ASP A 127 -8.20 6.70 9.35
CA ASP A 127 -7.23 5.69 8.92
C ASP A 127 -5.90 6.34 8.56
N ALA A 128 -4.81 5.80 9.09
CA ALA A 128 -3.46 6.31 8.88
C ALA A 128 -3.04 6.35 7.40
N LEU A 129 -3.59 5.47 6.56
CA LEU A 129 -3.35 5.48 5.12
C LEU A 129 -4.00 6.70 4.45
N PHE A 130 -5.25 7.02 4.80
CA PHE A 130 -5.93 8.20 4.27
C PHE A 130 -5.27 9.49 4.75
N GLU A 131 -4.91 9.59 6.04
CA GLU A 131 -4.13 10.72 6.55
C GLU A 131 -2.79 10.88 5.81
N PHE A 132 -2.11 9.76 5.50
CA PHE A 132 -0.86 9.78 4.75
C PHE A 132 -1.07 10.31 3.33
N VAL A 133 -2.11 9.84 2.63
CA VAL A 133 -2.45 10.26 1.26
C VAL A 133 -2.90 11.73 1.23
N GLU A 134 -3.72 12.15 2.17
CA GLU A 134 -4.23 13.54 2.26
C GLU A 134 -3.09 14.56 2.38
N LYS A 135 -2.07 14.26 3.19
CA LYS A 135 -0.87 15.10 3.32
C LYS A 135 -0.11 15.28 2.00
N GLN A 136 -0.35 14.42 1.01
CA GLN A 136 0.36 14.45 -0.27
C GLN A 136 -0.34 15.27 -1.35
N ASP A 137 -1.52 15.84 -1.07
CA ASP A 137 -2.31 16.64 -2.02
C ASP A 137 -2.55 15.89 -3.35
N VAL A 138 -3.04 14.65 -3.27
CA VAL A 138 -3.41 13.81 -4.41
C VAL A 138 -4.91 13.59 -4.47
N GLN A 139 -5.44 13.50 -5.67
CA GLN A 139 -6.85 13.30 -5.89
C GLN A 139 -7.19 11.82 -5.96
N ILE A 140 -8.01 11.33 -5.03
CA ILE A 140 -8.52 9.95 -5.00
C ILE A 140 -10.05 9.87 -5.12
N VAL A 141 -10.72 11.01 -5.14
CA VAL A 141 -12.17 11.15 -5.35
C VAL A 141 -12.44 11.33 -6.84
N PRO A 142 -13.52 10.77 -7.42
CA PRO A 142 -14.61 10.01 -6.79
C PRO A 142 -14.33 8.51 -6.64
N GLY A 143 -13.20 8.03 -7.08
CA GLY A 143 -12.88 6.62 -6.94
C GLY A 143 -11.49 6.25 -7.42
N VAL A 144 -11.05 5.08 -7.07
CA VAL A 144 -9.74 4.54 -7.44
C VAL A 144 -9.83 3.08 -7.89
N GLN A 145 -9.01 2.74 -8.89
CA GLN A 145 -8.66 1.36 -9.22
C GLN A 145 -7.34 1.04 -8.53
N ALA A 146 -7.31 -0.03 -7.75
CA ALA A 146 -6.13 -0.42 -6.99
C ALA A 146 -5.76 -1.89 -7.18
N VAL A 147 -4.46 -2.18 -7.19
CA VAL A 147 -3.92 -3.52 -6.90
C VAL A 147 -3.21 -3.46 -5.56
N GLN A 148 -3.61 -4.33 -4.67
CA GLN A 148 -2.98 -4.56 -3.37
C GLN A 148 -2.15 -5.83 -3.45
N LEU A 149 -0.85 -5.72 -3.22
CA LEU A 149 0.08 -6.83 -3.13
C LEU A 149 0.42 -7.05 -1.65
N PHE A 150 0.27 -8.27 -1.19
CA PHE A 150 0.50 -8.67 0.20
C PHE A 150 1.62 -9.70 0.29
N VAL A 151 2.52 -9.52 1.23
CA VAL A 151 3.53 -10.49 1.63
C VAL A 151 3.59 -10.60 3.14
N THR A 152 3.76 -11.80 3.66
CA THR A 152 3.97 -12.03 5.09
C THR A 152 5.28 -12.79 5.29
N THR A 153 5.95 -12.58 6.41
CA THR A 153 7.09 -13.42 6.81
C THR A 153 6.62 -14.83 7.16
N ASP A 154 7.53 -15.80 7.06
CA ASP A 154 7.22 -17.23 7.30
C ASP A 154 6.73 -17.49 8.72
N ASP A 155 7.18 -16.67 9.70
CA ASP A 155 6.79 -16.76 11.11
C ASP A 155 5.53 -15.91 11.43
N GLY A 156 5.02 -15.16 10.48
CA GLY A 156 3.85 -14.29 10.63
C GLY A 156 4.07 -13.07 11.52
N THR A 157 5.32 -12.68 11.77
CA THR A 157 5.66 -11.49 12.57
C THR A 157 5.84 -10.22 11.75
N GLY A 158 5.89 -10.33 10.43
CA GLY A 158 6.01 -9.20 9.51
C GLY A 158 5.05 -9.30 8.34
N GLU A 159 4.56 -8.15 7.93
CA GLU A 159 3.72 -7.99 6.74
C GLU A 159 4.21 -6.82 5.90
N GLY A 160 4.08 -6.96 4.60
CA GLY A 160 4.28 -5.88 3.64
C GLY A 160 3.10 -5.76 2.70
N VAL A 161 2.72 -4.52 2.44
CA VAL A 161 1.68 -4.19 1.49
C VAL A 161 2.24 -3.20 0.48
N ILE A 162 2.06 -3.49 -0.81
CA ILE A 162 2.31 -2.53 -1.89
C ILE A 162 0.97 -2.22 -2.52
N LEU A 163 0.58 -0.97 -2.50
CA LEU A 163 -0.60 -0.44 -3.17
C LEU A 163 -0.18 0.26 -4.45
N TYR A 164 -0.69 -0.22 -5.57
CA TYR A 164 -0.61 0.48 -6.86
C TYR A 164 -1.99 0.99 -7.20
N VAL A 165 -2.14 2.30 -7.33
CA VAL A 165 -3.45 2.96 -7.39
C VAL A 165 -3.49 3.93 -8.56
N ARG A 166 -4.62 3.97 -9.29
CA ARG A 166 -4.95 5.03 -10.25
C ARG A 166 -6.31 5.62 -9.94
N ASN A 167 -6.42 6.93 -10.10
CA ASN A 167 -7.69 7.63 -9.99
C ASN A 167 -8.63 7.22 -11.13
N VAL A 168 -9.91 7.04 -10.81
CA VAL A 168 -11.02 6.79 -11.76
C VAL A 168 -11.92 8.02 -11.76
N PRO A 169 -11.77 8.95 -12.72
CA PRO A 169 -12.42 10.27 -12.67
C PRO A 169 -13.94 10.24 -12.58
N GLY A 170 -14.58 9.18 -13.05
CA GLY A 170 -16.04 8.99 -12.98
C GLY A 170 -16.50 8.01 -11.88
N GLY A 171 -15.56 7.54 -11.05
CA GLY A 171 -15.84 6.47 -10.09
C GLY A 171 -15.91 5.09 -10.74
N CYS A 172 -16.13 4.06 -9.92
CA CYS A 172 -16.08 2.66 -10.37
C CYS A 172 -17.20 2.29 -11.37
N GLY A 173 -18.30 3.03 -11.34
CA GLY A 173 -19.40 2.85 -12.31
C GLY A 173 -19.04 3.27 -13.74
N GLU A 174 -17.98 4.02 -13.94
CA GLU A 174 -17.53 4.51 -15.24
C GLU A 174 -16.22 3.83 -15.73
N LEU A 175 -15.81 2.73 -15.09
CA LEU A 175 -14.69 1.92 -15.57
C LEU A 175 -14.97 1.40 -16.98
N THR A 176 -14.03 1.66 -17.89
CA THR A 176 -14.09 1.13 -19.26
C THR A 176 -13.08 0.00 -19.43
N PRO A 177 -13.31 -0.95 -20.35
CA PRO A 177 -12.33 -2.00 -20.67
C PRO A 177 -10.97 -1.43 -21.10
N GLU A 178 -10.95 -0.26 -21.76
CA GLU A 178 -9.74 0.42 -22.18
C GLU A 178 -8.94 0.92 -20.96
N PHE A 179 -9.61 1.52 -19.97
CA PHE A 179 -8.98 1.96 -18.72
C PHE A 179 -8.40 0.76 -17.97
N GLU A 180 -9.18 -0.31 -17.83
CA GLU A 180 -8.72 -1.53 -17.15
C GLU A 180 -7.49 -2.14 -17.84
N ALA A 181 -7.50 -2.22 -19.18
CA ALA A 181 -6.38 -2.75 -19.94
C ALA A 181 -5.11 -1.88 -19.78
N GLU A 182 -5.24 -0.56 -19.81
CA GLU A 182 -4.14 0.37 -19.59
C GLU A 182 -3.63 0.29 -18.15
N PHE A 183 -4.53 0.25 -17.17
CA PHE A 183 -4.20 0.09 -15.76
C PHE A 183 -3.37 -1.18 -15.54
N HIS A 184 -3.82 -2.33 -16.04
CA HIS A 184 -3.08 -3.58 -15.93
C HIS A 184 -1.73 -3.52 -16.64
N ALA A 185 -1.65 -2.97 -17.84
CA ALA A 185 -0.39 -2.85 -18.55
C ALA A 185 0.63 -1.94 -17.85
N THR A 186 0.17 -0.89 -17.16
CA THR A 186 1.05 -0.01 -16.37
C THR A 186 1.46 -0.69 -15.06
N PHE A 187 0.55 -1.40 -14.43
CA PHE A 187 0.84 -2.20 -13.23
C PHE A 187 1.88 -3.29 -13.52
N GLU A 188 1.73 -4.06 -14.61
CA GLU A 188 2.70 -5.09 -15.00
C GLU A 188 4.11 -4.50 -15.19
N ARG A 189 4.24 -3.37 -15.89
CA ARG A 189 5.53 -2.68 -16.02
C ARG A 189 6.10 -2.20 -14.69
N PHE A 190 5.23 -1.77 -13.78
CA PHE A 190 5.65 -1.38 -12.44
C PHE A 190 6.22 -2.57 -11.67
N ILE A 191 5.53 -3.71 -11.61
CA ILE A 191 6.03 -4.88 -10.88
C ILE A 191 7.30 -5.46 -11.49
N GLU A 192 7.44 -5.45 -12.83
CA GLU A 192 8.68 -5.86 -13.51
C GLU A 192 9.89 -4.98 -13.15
N SER A 193 9.65 -3.74 -12.72
CA SER A 193 10.71 -2.83 -12.30
C SER A 193 11.23 -3.08 -10.90
N ILE A 194 10.47 -3.75 -10.03
CA ILE A 194 10.85 -4.05 -8.64
C ILE A 194 12.01 -5.05 -8.61
N ARG A 195 13.04 -4.76 -7.83
CA ARG A 195 14.27 -5.55 -7.77
C ARG A 195 14.55 -6.01 -6.34
N SER A 196 15.34 -7.08 -6.21
CA SER A 196 15.95 -7.43 -4.92
C SER A 196 16.95 -6.36 -4.50
N ALA A 197 17.02 -6.07 -3.21
CA ALA A 197 18.01 -5.17 -2.62
C ALA A 197 19.40 -5.83 -2.45
N ASN A 198 19.51 -7.15 -2.71
CA ASN A 198 20.75 -7.95 -2.60
C ASN A 198 21.38 -8.22 -3.96
#